data_34e9d05146553b2bf4b07af246929255
#
_entry.id   34e9d05146553b2bf4b07af246929255
#
_cell.length_a   1.000
_cell.length_b   1.000
_cell.length_c   1.000
_cell.angle_alpha   90.00
_cell.angle_beta   90.00
_cell.angle_gamma   90.00
#
_symmetry.space_group_name_H-M   'P 1'
#
loop_
_entity.id
_entity.type
_entity.pdbx_description
1 polymer ?
#
loop_
_entity_poly.entity_id
_entity_poly.type
_entity_poly.pdbx_seq_one_letter_code
_entity_poly.pdbx_strand_id
1 'polypeptide(L)'
;MTMKIALGMRLREGPWGGGMQFGKALANYFAERGIDVLFDLHDPDIDIILLTDPRRSSKSSSITDADIAYYLTNINSRSIVVQRINDSSRSRTADFRSRRLAFANHCAHQTVFVSHWLQDAYETDGFSVIEPVVIHNGADRSVFHPVGGRMWDGNEKLRVVTHHWSTNWKKGFDVYCEIDALLGQRPYSELFEFTFVGRVPEDVQFRHTRVVDPLTGSYLADQLRSHHVYVSASIGEAAGNHYIEGAM
;
A
#
# COMPACT_ATOMS: atom_id res chain seq x y z
N MET A 1 31.39 -11.26 4.23
CA MET A 1 30.23 -11.88 3.55
C MET A 1 29.20 -10.80 3.38
N THR A 2 28.60 -10.71 2.21
CA THR A 2 27.50 -9.77 1.94
C THR A 2 26.22 -10.30 2.57
N MET A 3 25.44 -9.47 3.25
CA MET A 3 24.13 -9.84 3.79
C MET A 3 23.19 -10.19 2.64
N LYS A 4 22.41 -11.26 2.78
CA LYS A 4 21.43 -11.73 1.80
C LYS A 4 20.03 -11.65 2.38
N ILE A 5 19.12 -10.98 1.66
CA ILE A 5 17.71 -10.84 2.08
C ILE A 5 16.78 -11.39 1.00
N ALA A 6 15.93 -12.35 1.35
CA ALA A 6 14.89 -12.85 0.46
C ALA A 6 13.58 -12.09 0.69
N LEU A 7 13.08 -11.42 -0.34
CA LEU A 7 11.78 -10.75 -0.34
C LEU A 7 10.72 -11.68 -0.93
N GLY A 8 9.76 -12.11 -0.12
CA GLY A 8 8.65 -13.00 -0.52
C GLY A 8 7.66 -12.34 -1.49
N MET A 9 8.15 -11.65 -2.51
CA MET A 9 7.36 -10.85 -3.43
C MET A 9 7.79 -11.05 -4.88
N ARG A 10 6.82 -11.07 -5.79
CA ARG A 10 7.05 -10.99 -7.24
C ARG A 10 6.88 -9.57 -7.69
N LEU A 11 7.97 -8.84 -7.87
CA LEU A 11 7.93 -7.46 -8.34
C LEU A 11 7.48 -7.38 -9.81
N ARG A 12 6.71 -6.35 -10.12
CA ARG A 12 6.16 -6.09 -11.46
C ARG A 12 6.26 -4.63 -11.81
N GLU A 13 6.49 -4.34 -13.09
CA GLU A 13 6.48 -2.97 -13.60
C GLU A 13 5.04 -2.43 -13.75
N GLY A 14 4.91 -1.10 -13.73
CA GLY A 14 3.64 -0.38 -13.94
C GLY A 14 2.98 0.13 -12.66
N PRO A 15 1.79 0.73 -12.79
CA PRO A 15 1.05 1.33 -11.70
C PRO A 15 0.33 0.24 -10.88
N TRP A 16 1.00 -0.27 -9.86
CA TRP A 16 0.48 -1.25 -8.91
C TRP A 16 0.25 -0.62 -7.53
N GLY A 17 -0.55 -1.29 -6.69
CA GLY A 17 -0.85 -0.83 -5.33
C GLY A 17 0.37 -0.77 -4.40
N GLY A 18 0.18 -0.15 -3.23
CA GLY A 18 1.24 0.18 -2.27
C GLY A 18 2.15 -0.97 -1.83
N GLY A 19 1.66 -2.23 -1.81
CA GLY A 19 2.51 -3.39 -1.52
C GLY A 19 3.62 -3.60 -2.54
N MET A 20 3.33 -3.39 -3.83
CA MET A 20 4.33 -3.50 -4.90
C MET A 20 5.35 -2.36 -4.84
N GLN A 21 4.89 -1.14 -4.58
CA GLN A 21 5.76 0.03 -4.42
C GLN A 21 6.68 -0.14 -3.22
N PHE A 22 6.17 -0.63 -2.09
CA PHE A 22 6.98 -1.00 -0.93
C PHE A 22 8.09 -1.99 -1.29
N GLY A 23 7.76 -3.08 -1.99
CA GLY A 23 8.74 -4.10 -2.37
C GLY A 23 9.85 -3.55 -3.28
N LYS A 24 9.50 -2.72 -4.26
CA LYS A 24 10.46 -2.04 -5.14
C LYS A 24 11.37 -1.09 -4.37
N ALA A 25 10.80 -0.22 -3.53
CA ALA A 25 11.55 0.72 -2.72
C ALA A 25 12.52 0.01 -1.77
N LEU A 26 12.07 -1.08 -1.14
CA LEU A 26 12.90 -1.86 -0.23
C LEU A 26 14.03 -2.58 -0.96
N ALA A 27 13.77 -3.17 -2.13
CA ALA A 27 14.78 -3.83 -2.94
C ALA A 27 15.85 -2.84 -3.40
N ASN A 28 15.47 -1.67 -3.88
CA ASN A 28 16.39 -0.61 -4.28
C ASN A 28 17.23 -0.13 -3.09
N TYR A 29 16.60 0.13 -1.95
CA TYR A 29 17.28 0.56 -0.73
C TYR A 29 18.36 -0.41 -0.27
N PHE A 30 18.09 -1.71 -0.35
CA PHE A 30 19.07 -2.74 0.01
C PHE A 30 20.18 -2.85 -1.02
N ALA A 31 19.85 -2.84 -2.31
CA ALA A 31 20.84 -2.90 -3.38
C ALA A 31 21.85 -1.72 -3.33
N GLU A 32 21.36 -0.50 -3.07
CA GLU A 32 22.20 0.69 -2.87
C GLU A 32 23.18 0.58 -1.69
N ARG A 33 22.90 -0.32 -0.74
CA ARG A 33 23.75 -0.59 0.43
C ARG A 33 24.61 -1.82 0.31
N GLY A 34 24.65 -2.41 -0.88
CA GLY A 34 25.45 -3.61 -1.16
C GLY A 34 24.90 -4.86 -0.47
N ILE A 35 23.59 -4.91 -0.21
CA ILE A 35 22.88 -6.08 0.33
C ILE A 35 22.32 -6.86 -0.85
N ASP A 36 22.53 -8.17 -0.89
CA ASP A 36 22.00 -9.02 -1.94
C ASP A 36 20.52 -9.27 -1.73
N VAL A 37 19.71 -8.91 -2.73
CA VAL A 37 18.24 -9.08 -2.69
C VAL A 37 17.82 -10.26 -3.57
N LEU A 38 17.19 -11.22 -2.93
CA LEU A 38 16.68 -12.44 -3.55
C LEU A 38 15.14 -12.43 -3.53
N PHE A 39 14.52 -13.19 -4.44
CA PHE A 39 13.05 -13.28 -4.51
C PHE A 39 12.52 -14.72 -4.39
N ASP A 40 13.40 -15.64 -4.02
CA ASP A 40 13.12 -17.05 -3.77
C ASP A 40 14.02 -17.56 -2.62
N LEU A 41 13.97 -18.86 -2.32
CA LEU A 41 14.72 -19.52 -1.26
C LEU A 41 15.73 -20.55 -1.81
N HIS A 42 16.28 -20.33 -3.00
CA HIS A 42 17.23 -21.29 -3.59
C HIS A 42 18.65 -21.14 -3.02
N ASP A 43 19.03 -19.95 -2.55
CA ASP A 43 20.33 -19.72 -1.94
C ASP A 43 20.39 -20.32 -0.52
N PRO A 44 21.41 -21.12 -0.18
CA PRO A 44 21.50 -21.77 1.13
C PRO A 44 21.92 -20.83 2.29
N ASP A 45 22.38 -19.62 1.99
CA ASP A 45 22.98 -18.69 2.96
C ASP A 45 22.17 -17.41 3.15
N ILE A 46 20.83 -17.49 3.05
CA ILE A 46 19.96 -16.33 3.28
C ILE A 46 19.99 -15.94 4.76
N ASP A 47 20.28 -14.67 5.05
CA ASP A 47 20.31 -14.13 6.41
C ASP A 47 18.89 -13.76 6.90
N ILE A 48 18.11 -13.08 6.05
CA ILE A 48 16.77 -12.59 6.40
C ILE A 48 15.76 -12.98 5.31
N ILE A 49 14.60 -13.44 5.74
CA ILE A 49 13.45 -13.73 4.87
C ILE A 49 12.31 -12.80 5.24
N LEU A 50 11.84 -11.98 4.29
CA LEU A 50 10.66 -11.13 4.49
C LEU A 50 9.41 -11.80 3.89
N LEU A 51 8.52 -12.27 4.74
CA LEU A 51 7.21 -12.79 4.37
C LEU A 51 6.18 -11.67 4.34
N THR A 52 5.52 -11.45 3.21
CA THR A 52 4.45 -10.44 3.08
C THR A 52 3.09 -11.06 2.81
N ASP A 53 2.98 -11.97 1.85
CA ASP A 53 1.74 -12.67 1.50
C ASP A 53 2.00 -14.18 1.41
N PRO A 54 1.55 -14.96 2.40
CA PRO A 54 1.81 -16.42 2.44
C PRO A 54 0.97 -17.24 1.46
N ARG A 55 0.10 -16.60 0.67
CA ARG A 55 -0.85 -17.33 -0.20
C ARG A 55 -0.20 -17.76 -1.51
N ARG A 56 -0.11 -19.06 -1.75
CA ARG A 56 0.40 -19.61 -3.02
C ARG A 56 -0.41 -19.15 -4.25
N SER A 57 -1.71 -18.88 -4.09
CA SER A 57 -2.58 -18.36 -5.15
C SER A 57 -2.38 -16.88 -5.46
N SER A 58 -1.65 -16.16 -4.63
CA SER A 58 -1.39 -14.72 -4.84
C SER A 58 -0.36 -14.52 -5.96
N LYS A 59 -0.74 -13.70 -6.93
CA LYS A 59 0.16 -13.35 -8.05
C LYS A 59 1.36 -12.48 -7.62
N SER A 60 1.30 -11.89 -6.43
CA SER A 60 2.37 -11.06 -5.86
C SER A 60 3.27 -11.79 -4.87
N SER A 61 2.94 -13.03 -4.47
CA SER A 61 3.74 -13.83 -3.56
C SER A 61 4.72 -14.72 -4.33
N SER A 62 5.97 -14.80 -3.86
CA SER A 62 6.98 -15.75 -4.35
C SER A 62 7.37 -16.79 -3.30
N ILE A 63 7.09 -16.52 -2.01
CA ILE A 63 7.49 -17.38 -0.89
C ILE A 63 6.26 -17.56 0.01
N THR A 64 5.99 -18.80 0.42
CA THR A 64 4.94 -19.14 1.39
C THR A 64 5.55 -19.50 2.74
N ASP A 65 4.72 -19.56 3.78
CA ASP A 65 5.12 -20.05 5.10
C ASP A 65 5.60 -21.51 5.07
N ALA A 66 5.02 -22.34 4.22
CA ALA A 66 5.47 -23.73 4.03
C ALA A 66 6.86 -23.81 3.40
N ASP A 67 7.16 -22.95 2.42
CA ASP A 67 8.49 -22.85 1.82
C ASP A 67 9.52 -22.38 2.87
N ILE A 68 9.16 -21.44 3.74
CA ILE A 68 10.02 -20.97 4.83
C ILE A 68 10.25 -22.07 5.86
N ALA A 69 9.19 -22.77 6.30
CA ALA A 69 9.32 -23.88 7.24
C ALA A 69 10.26 -24.97 6.70
N TYR A 70 10.12 -25.34 5.42
CA TYR A 70 11.03 -26.27 4.78
C TYR A 70 12.48 -25.76 4.76
N TYR A 71 12.69 -24.48 4.41
CA TYR A 71 14.00 -23.86 4.34
C TYR A 71 14.70 -23.85 5.72
N LEU A 72 14.00 -23.41 6.76
CA LEU A 72 14.53 -23.36 8.11
C LEU A 72 14.86 -24.76 8.67
N THR A 73 14.06 -25.77 8.30
CA THR A 73 14.26 -27.13 8.81
C THR A 73 15.38 -27.87 8.08
N ASN A 74 15.53 -27.67 6.77
CA ASN A 74 16.37 -28.54 5.94
C ASN A 74 17.60 -27.83 5.32
N ILE A 75 17.61 -26.48 5.28
CA ILE A 75 18.64 -25.73 4.55
C ILE A 75 19.41 -24.80 5.52
N ASN A 76 18.74 -23.81 6.10
CA ASN A 76 19.41 -22.85 6.99
C ASN A 76 18.51 -22.43 8.17
N SER A 77 18.71 -23.07 9.30
CA SER A 77 17.96 -22.80 10.53
C SER A 77 18.34 -21.46 11.22
N ARG A 78 19.34 -20.75 10.72
CA ARG A 78 19.83 -19.47 11.30
C ARG A 78 19.19 -18.26 10.66
N SER A 79 18.48 -18.43 9.55
CA SER A 79 17.80 -17.33 8.88
C SER A 79 16.73 -16.69 9.77
N ILE A 80 16.72 -15.36 9.82
CA ILE A 80 15.71 -14.60 10.56
C ILE A 80 14.51 -14.37 9.65
N VAL A 81 13.32 -14.69 10.12
CA VAL A 81 12.08 -14.47 9.38
C VAL A 81 11.33 -13.27 9.94
N VAL A 82 11.10 -12.29 9.11
CA VAL A 82 10.26 -11.13 9.41
C VAL A 82 8.97 -11.24 8.62
N GLN A 83 7.83 -11.24 9.30
CA GLN A 83 6.53 -11.17 8.63
C GLN A 83 6.01 -9.74 8.67
N ARG A 84 5.74 -9.17 7.48
CA ARG A 84 5.09 -7.87 7.37
C ARG A 84 3.60 -8.05 7.09
N ILE A 85 2.76 -7.57 8.02
CA ILE A 85 1.30 -7.58 7.92
C ILE A 85 0.83 -6.18 7.51
N ASN A 86 0.19 -6.10 6.34
CA ASN A 86 -0.28 -4.85 5.73
C ASN A 86 -1.74 -4.91 5.26
N ASP A 87 -2.48 -5.94 5.64
CA ASP A 87 -3.88 -6.13 5.23
C ASP A 87 -4.65 -6.85 6.35
N SER A 88 -5.97 -6.71 6.34
CA SER A 88 -6.87 -7.42 7.26
C SER A 88 -8.19 -7.75 6.59
N SER A 89 -8.94 -8.69 7.17
CA SER A 89 -10.32 -8.99 6.77
C SER A 89 -11.27 -7.81 6.97
N ARG A 90 -10.94 -6.87 7.86
CA ARG A 90 -11.75 -5.65 8.13
C ARG A 90 -11.69 -4.65 6.98
N SER A 91 -10.60 -4.61 6.22
CA SER A 91 -10.48 -3.77 5.03
C SER A 91 -11.24 -4.29 3.81
N ARG A 92 -11.78 -5.53 3.89
CA ARG A 92 -12.48 -6.20 2.78
C ARG A 92 -13.72 -6.92 3.28
N THR A 93 -14.66 -7.20 2.38
CA THR A 93 -15.82 -8.05 2.66
C THR A 93 -15.42 -9.54 2.64
N ALA A 94 -15.81 -10.30 3.68
CA ALA A 94 -15.72 -11.77 3.80
C ALA A 94 -14.37 -12.35 3.34
N ASP A 95 -13.28 -12.01 4.05
CA ASP A 95 -11.94 -12.44 3.67
C ASP A 95 -11.27 -13.24 4.80
N PHE A 96 -10.68 -14.37 4.45
CA PHE A 96 -9.87 -15.20 5.35
C PHE A 96 -8.45 -14.65 5.59
N ARG A 97 -8.13 -13.43 5.16
CA ARG A 97 -6.77 -12.89 5.13
C ARG A 97 -6.15 -12.79 6.50
N SER A 98 -6.85 -12.19 7.46
CA SER A 98 -6.32 -12.07 8.81
C SER A 98 -5.96 -13.43 9.38
N ARG A 99 -6.84 -14.43 9.25
CA ARG A 99 -6.58 -15.80 9.69
C ARG A 99 -5.39 -16.43 8.98
N ARG A 100 -5.27 -16.24 7.66
CA ARG A 100 -4.18 -16.84 6.87
C ARG A 100 -2.85 -16.17 7.19
N LEU A 101 -2.83 -14.86 7.40
CA LEU A 101 -1.64 -14.13 7.81
C LEU A 101 -1.23 -14.49 9.23
N ALA A 102 -2.17 -14.55 10.18
CA ALA A 102 -1.92 -14.97 11.54
C ALA A 102 -1.44 -16.43 11.62
N PHE A 103 -2.03 -17.33 10.82
CA PHE A 103 -1.56 -18.73 10.74
C PHE A 103 -0.12 -18.81 10.24
N ALA A 104 0.25 -18.04 9.21
CA ALA A 104 1.61 -18.05 8.69
C ALA A 104 2.65 -17.47 9.64
N ASN A 105 2.21 -16.80 10.70
CA ASN A 105 3.09 -16.18 11.68
C ASN A 105 3.91 -17.19 12.50
N HIS A 106 3.53 -18.47 12.53
CA HIS A 106 4.25 -19.51 13.24
C HIS A 106 5.72 -19.67 12.81
N CYS A 107 6.09 -19.28 11.60
CA CYS A 107 7.47 -19.32 11.12
C CYS A 107 8.22 -17.98 11.30
N ALA A 108 7.56 -16.93 11.82
CA ALA A 108 8.19 -15.63 12.01
C ALA A 108 9.04 -15.59 13.29
N HIS A 109 10.08 -14.77 13.29
CA HIS A 109 10.83 -14.36 14.47
C HIS A 109 10.41 -12.95 14.91
N GLN A 110 9.91 -12.15 13.98
CA GLN A 110 9.45 -10.78 14.21
C GLN A 110 8.24 -10.48 13.33
N THR A 111 7.24 -9.79 13.88
CA THR A 111 6.07 -9.32 13.14
C THR A 111 6.08 -7.81 13.02
N VAL A 112 5.94 -7.30 11.80
CA VAL A 112 5.85 -5.87 11.51
C VAL A 112 4.45 -5.54 11.03
N PHE A 113 3.71 -4.75 11.81
CA PHE A 113 2.45 -4.13 11.38
C PHE A 113 2.70 -2.77 10.76
N VAL A 114 1.90 -2.40 9.75
CA VAL A 114 2.02 -1.10 9.08
C VAL A 114 1.30 0.03 9.80
N SER A 115 0.53 -0.26 10.86
CA SER A 115 -0.11 0.72 11.73
C SER A 115 -0.54 0.10 13.06
N HIS A 116 -0.70 0.93 14.09
CA HIS A 116 -1.30 0.54 15.36
C HIS A 116 -2.73 0.04 15.18
N TRP A 117 -3.53 0.74 14.34
CA TRP A 117 -4.89 0.29 14.02
C TRP A 117 -4.93 -1.16 13.52
N LEU A 118 -3.97 -1.56 12.69
CA LEU A 118 -3.92 -2.93 12.17
C LEU A 118 -3.50 -3.93 13.25
N GLN A 119 -2.54 -3.57 14.09
CA GLN A 119 -2.16 -4.37 15.26
C GLN A 119 -3.37 -4.57 16.19
N ASP A 120 -4.03 -3.49 16.60
CA ASP A 120 -5.22 -3.52 17.47
C ASP A 120 -6.34 -4.36 16.86
N ALA A 121 -6.52 -4.29 15.53
CA ALA A 121 -7.50 -5.10 14.83
C ALA A 121 -7.22 -6.60 14.94
N TYR A 122 -5.95 -7.01 14.83
CA TYR A 122 -5.55 -8.40 15.00
C TYR A 122 -5.72 -8.87 16.44
N GLU A 123 -5.34 -8.08 17.43
CA GLU A 123 -5.52 -8.37 18.86
C GLU A 123 -7.02 -8.48 19.20
N THR A 124 -7.85 -7.54 18.71
CA THR A 124 -9.31 -7.56 18.93
C THR A 124 -9.97 -8.79 18.30
N ASP A 125 -9.47 -9.25 17.15
CA ASP A 125 -9.95 -10.46 16.48
C ASP A 125 -9.41 -11.76 17.14
N GLY A 126 -8.62 -11.62 18.22
CA GLY A 126 -8.08 -12.75 19.01
C GLY A 126 -6.89 -13.44 18.38
N PHE A 127 -6.18 -12.79 17.45
CA PHE A 127 -4.95 -13.32 16.87
C PHE A 127 -3.74 -12.93 17.71
N SER A 128 -2.98 -13.94 18.12
CA SER A 128 -1.65 -13.78 18.71
C SER A 128 -0.59 -13.85 17.60
N VAL A 129 0.38 -12.94 17.64
CA VAL A 129 1.51 -12.91 16.71
C VAL A 129 2.83 -12.76 17.46
N ILE A 130 3.92 -13.22 16.84
CA ILE A 130 5.25 -13.25 17.46
C ILE A 130 5.89 -11.86 17.38
N GLU A 131 6.33 -11.35 18.53
CA GLU A 131 7.12 -10.11 18.69
C GLU A 131 6.61 -8.96 17.78
N PRO A 132 5.39 -8.43 18.04
CA PRO A 132 4.80 -7.40 17.21
C PRO A 132 5.48 -6.04 17.38
N VAL A 133 5.76 -5.37 16.25
CA VAL A 133 6.18 -3.97 16.20
C VAL A 133 5.41 -3.24 15.12
N VAL A 134 5.29 -1.92 15.25
CA VAL A 134 4.67 -1.08 14.23
C VAL A 134 5.75 -0.28 13.51
N ILE A 135 5.79 -0.43 12.18
CA ILE A 135 6.60 0.41 11.28
C ILE A 135 5.65 0.98 10.23
N HIS A 136 5.36 2.26 10.32
CA HIS A 136 4.45 2.94 9.41
C HIS A 136 4.99 2.96 7.98
N ASN A 137 4.06 2.97 7.01
CA ASN A 137 4.41 3.25 5.63
C ASN A 137 4.90 4.70 5.49
N GLY A 138 5.65 4.95 4.43
CA GLY A 138 6.11 6.27 4.03
C GLY A 138 5.93 6.50 2.54
N ALA A 139 6.18 7.73 2.10
CA ALA A 139 6.33 8.08 0.70
C ALA A 139 7.77 8.50 0.40
N ASP A 140 8.19 8.32 -0.84
CA ASP A 140 9.52 8.75 -1.28
C ASP A 140 9.57 10.28 -1.36
N ARG A 141 10.33 10.90 -0.45
CA ARG A 141 10.46 12.36 -0.35
C ARG A 141 11.17 13.01 -1.53
N SER A 142 11.90 12.25 -2.33
CA SER A 142 12.49 12.76 -3.57
C SER A 142 11.47 12.90 -4.69
N VAL A 143 10.34 12.22 -4.57
CA VAL A 143 9.23 12.22 -5.54
C VAL A 143 8.04 13.03 -5.01
N PHE A 144 7.58 12.70 -3.80
CA PHE A 144 6.45 13.35 -3.15
C PHE A 144 6.96 14.42 -2.18
N HIS A 145 6.79 15.68 -2.54
CA HIS A 145 7.25 16.84 -1.76
C HIS A 145 6.43 18.08 -2.15
N PRO A 146 6.27 19.08 -1.27
CA PRO A 146 5.44 20.26 -1.52
C PRO A 146 6.13 21.31 -2.41
N VAL A 147 7.41 21.15 -2.72
CA VAL A 147 8.16 22.16 -3.52
C VAL A 147 7.59 22.25 -4.92
N GLY A 148 7.21 23.47 -5.32
CA GLY A 148 6.53 23.73 -6.60
C GLY A 148 5.01 23.55 -6.54
N GLY A 149 4.47 23.15 -5.39
CA GLY A 149 3.01 23.17 -5.15
C GLY A 149 2.45 24.60 -5.15
N ARG A 150 1.23 24.71 -5.61
CA ARG A 150 0.54 26.00 -5.69
C ARG A 150 -0.43 26.15 -4.52
N MET A 151 -0.22 27.19 -3.73
CA MET A 151 -1.17 27.58 -2.67
C MET A 151 -2.44 28.16 -3.31
N TRP A 152 -3.60 27.81 -2.77
CA TRP A 152 -4.85 28.45 -3.15
C TRP A 152 -4.90 29.88 -2.61
N ASP A 153 -5.17 30.84 -3.48
CA ASP A 153 -5.20 32.28 -3.18
C ASP A 153 -6.64 32.85 -3.09
N GLY A 154 -7.66 32.00 -3.28
CA GLY A 154 -9.07 32.41 -3.26
C GLY A 154 -9.59 33.02 -4.55
N ASN A 155 -8.76 33.24 -5.58
CA ASN A 155 -9.15 33.90 -6.83
C ASN A 155 -9.49 32.91 -7.96
N GLU A 156 -9.25 31.63 -7.74
CA GLU A 156 -9.60 30.55 -8.67
C GLU A 156 -10.42 29.46 -7.97
N LYS A 157 -11.01 28.55 -8.73
CA LYS A 157 -11.68 27.38 -8.13
C LYS A 157 -10.71 26.59 -7.28
N LEU A 158 -11.18 26.14 -6.11
CA LEU A 158 -10.42 25.22 -5.28
C LEU A 158 -10.28 23.88 -6.00
N ARG A 159 -9.04 23.47 -6.32
CA ARG A 159 -8.75 22.21 -6.98
C ARG A 159 -8.55 21.10 -5.94
N VAL A 160 -9.48 20.16 -5.94
CA VAL A 160 -9.50 19.02 -5.02
C VAL A 160 -9.11 17.75 -5.79
N VAL A 161 -8.28 16.92 -5.21
CA VAL A 161 -7.84 15.66 -5.84
C VAL A 161 -7.94 14.48 -4.88
N THR A 162 -8.18 13.32 -5.45
CA THR A 162 -7.99 12.01 -4.80
C THR A 162 -7.32 11.04 -5.77
N HIS A 163 -6.70 9.97 -5.24
CA HIS A 163 -6.22 8.91 -6.11
C HIS A 163 -6.37 7.53 -5.48
N HIS A 164 -6.78 6.55 -6.29
CA HIS A 164 -6.92 5.16 -5.87
C HIS A 164 -6.58 4.18 -6.98
N TRP A 165 -5.80 3.17 -6.63
CA TRP A 165 -5.54 2.03 -7.52
C TRP A 165 -6.71 1.05 -7.62
N SER A 166 -7.41 0.82 -6.50
CA SER A 166 -8.45 -0.20 -6.37
C SER A 166 -9.83 0.36 -6.67
N THR A 167 -10.65 -0.42 -7.37
CA THR A 167 -12.08 -0.15 -7.61
C THR A 167 -13.00 -0.60 -6.46
N ASN A 168 -12.43 -1.00 -5.31
CA ASN A 168 -13.22 -1.41 -4.15
C ASN A 168 -14.03 -0.21 -3.60
N TRP A 169 -15.33 -0.38 -3.39
CA TRP A 169 -16.23 0.65 -2.86
C TRP A 169 -15.80 1.23 -1.51
N LYS A 170 -15.08 0.47 -0.69
CA LYS A 170 -14.47 0.98 0.56
C LYS A 170 -13.40 2.06 0.33
N LYS A 171 -13.05 2.37 -0.91
CA LYS A 171 -12.24 3.54 -1.26
C LYS A 171 -13.01 4.86 -1.22
N GLY A 172 -14.32 4.81 -0.93
CA GLY A 172 -15.17 5.99 -0.74
C GLY A 172 -15.86 6.44 -2.02
N PHE A 173 -16.14 5.54 -2.95
CA PHE A 173 -16.81 5.89 -4.21
C PHE A 173 -18.21 6.45 -4.00
N ASP A 174 -18.93 6.07 -2.93
CA ASP A 174 -20.17 6.69 -2.51
C ASP A 174 -20.01 8.19 -2.27
N VAL A 175 -18.99 8.59 -1.50
CA VAL A 175 -18.68 10.01 -1.22
C VAL A 175 -18.23 10.73 -2.50
N TYR A 176 -17.42 10.09 -3.35
CA TYR A 176 -16.96 10.72 -4.59
C TYR A 176 -18.10 10.92 -5.60
N CYS A 177 -19.11 10.03 -5.62
CA CYS A 177 -20.33 10.22 -6.40
C CYS A 177 -21.17 11.41 -5.88
N GLU A 178 -21.24 11.60 -4.56
CA GLU A 178 -21.90 12.77 -3.98
C GLU A 178 -21.18 14.08 -4.31
N ILE A 179 -19.83 14.07 -4.26
CA ILE A 179 -19.03 15.22 -4.71
C ILE A 179 -19.32 15.53 -6.17
N ASP A 180 -19.33 14.52 -7.05
CA ASP A 180 -19.67 14.69 -8.48
C ASP A 180 -21.05 15.30 -8.68
N ALA A 181 -22.05 14.84 -7.93
CA ALA A 181 -23.41 15.37 -7.98
C ALA A 181 -23.49 16.83 -7.51
N LEU A 182 -22.75 17.20 -6.46
CA LEU A 182 -22.65 18.57 -5.98
C LEU A 182 -22.02 19.50 -7.00
N LEU A 183 -21.00 19.03 -7.73
CA LEU A 183 -20.35 19.81 -8.79
C LEU A 183 -21.29 20.17 -9.96
N GLY A 184 -22.39 19.47 -10.13
CA GLY A 184 -23.47 19.81 -11.07
C GLY A 184 -24.35 20.98 -10.62
N GLN A 185 -24.17 21.52 -9.41
CA GLN A 185 -25.06 22.50 -8.79
C GLN A 185 -24.31 23.79 -8.41
N ARG A 186 -24.98 24.96 -8.51
CA ARG A 186 -24.48 26.19 -7.90
C ARG A 186 -24.75 26.22 -6.40
N PRO A 187 -23.85 26.79 -5.57
CA PRO A 187 -22.62 27.50 -5.98
C PRO A 187 -21.40 26.58 -6.17
N TYR A 188 -21.50 25.26 -5.93
CA TYR A 188 -20.36 24.34 -5.88
C TYR A 188 -19.60 24.27 -7.19
N SER A 189 -20.29 24.25 -8.33
CA SER A 189 -19.66 24.25 -9.66
C SER A 189 -18.80 25.49 -9.96
N GLU A 190 -19.01 26.57 -9.20
CA GLU A 190 -18.26 27.83 -9.36
C GLU A 190 -17.10 27.92 -8.36
N LEU A 191 -17.17 27.20 -7.23
CA LEU A 191 -16.23 27.30 -6.12
C LEU A 191 -15.08 26.28 -6.20
N PHE A 192 -15.33 25.08 -6.73
CA PHE A 192 -14.30 24.05 -6.79
C PHE A 192 -14.45 23.11 -7.99
N GLU A 193 -13.39 22.38 -8.23
CA GLU A 193 -13.32 21.29 -9.20
C GLU A 193 -12.72 20.05 -8.50
N PHE A 194 -13.08 18.88 -8.97
CA PHE A 194 -12.62 17.63 -8.40
C PHE A 194 -11.97 16.75 -9.46
N THR A 195 -10.79 16.22 -9.14
CA THR A 195 -10.05 15.28 -9.99
C THR A 195 -9.90 13.95 -9.28
N PHE A 196 -10.34 12.89 -9.92
CA PHE A 196 -10.11 11.51 -9.49
C PHE A 196 -9.00 10.89 -10.34
N VAL A 197 -7.90 10.48 -9.73
CA VAL A 197 -6.78 9.81 -10.39
C VAL A 197 -6.82 8.33 -10.07
N GLY A 198 -7.06 7.48 -11.05
CA GLY A 198 -7.09 6.05 -10.81
C GLY A 198 -8.17 5.28 -11.57
N ARG A 199 -8.50 4.11 -11.05
CA ARG A 199 -9.51 3.24 -11.64
C ARG A 199 -10.86 3.49 -11.00
N VAL A 200 -11.86 3.69 -11.85
CA VAL A 200 -13.27 3.84 -11.47
C VAL A 200 -13.98 2.50 -11.62
N PRO A 201 -14.85 2.08 -10.68
CA PRO A 201 -15.71 0.92 -10.85
C PRO A 201 -16.59 1.03 -12.09
N GLU A 202 -16.95 -0.09 -12.72
CA GLU A 202 -17.76 -0.10 -13.94
C GLU A 202 -19.17 0.48 -13.74
N ASP A 203 -19.70 0.39 -12.52
CA ASP A 203 -21.00 0.90 -12.11
C ASP A 203 -20.99 2.37 -11.67
N VAL A 204 -19.81 3.04 -11.68
CA VAL A 204 -19.65 4.46 -11.35
C VAL A 204 -19.45 5.28 -12.62
N GLN A 205 -20.27 6.31 -12.81
CA GLN A 205 -20.15 7.27 -13.91
C GLN A 205 -20.08 8.69 -13.36
N PHE A 206 -18.90 9.27 -13.34
CA PHE A 206 -18.71 10.68 -13.04
C PHE A 206 -19.13 11.56 -14.24
N ARG A 207 -19.85 12.65 -13.97
CA ARG A 207 -20.34 13.60 -14.97
C ARG A 207 -19.63 14.95 -14.92
N HIS A 208 -19.17 15.33 -13.74
CA HIS A 208 -18.58 16.64 -13.44
C HIS A 208 -17.16 16.53 -12.92
N THR A 209 -16.75 15.35 -12.46
CA THR A 209 -15.42 15.03 -11.97
C THR A 209 -14.49 14.73 -13.14
N ARG A 210 -13.31 15.32 -13.13
CA ARG A 210 -12.24 14.98 -14.08
C ARG A 210 -11.62 13.64 -13.67
N VAL A 211 -11.72 12.63 -14.53
CA VAL A 211 -11.07 11.32 -14.31
C VAL A 211 -9.74 11.30 -15.06
N VAL A 212 -8.69 10.88 -14.38
CA VAL A 212 -7.34 10.68 -14.93
C VAL A 212 -6.94 9.22 -14.71
N ASP A 213 -6.37 8.61 -15.73
CA ASP A 213 -5.85 7.23 -15.65
C ASP A 213 -4.86 7.06 -14.50
N PRO A 214 -4.66 5.81 -14.00
CA PRO A 214 -3.72 5.54 -12.92
C PRO A 214 -2.30 6.04 -13.23
N LEU A 215 -1.76 6.88 -12.37
CA LEU A 215 -0.41 7.44 -12.43
C LEU A 215 0.48 6.86 -11.31
N THR A 216 1.79 6.93 -11.49
CA THR A 216 2.80 6.54 -10.49
C THR A 216 4.00 7.48 -10.51
N GLY A 217 4.79 7.44 -9.42
CA GLY A 217 6.05 8.18 -9.35
C GLY A 217 5.87 9.68 -9.55
N SER A 218 6.77 10.29 -10.30
CA SER A 218 6.76 11.74 -10.57
C SER A 218 5.48 12.22 -11.25
N TYR A 219 4.90 11.45 -12.16
CA TYR A 219 3.64 11.82 -12.82
C TYR A 219 2.47 11.94 -11.84
N LEU A 220 2.37 11.02 -10.86
CA LEU A 220 1.39 11.13 -9.79
C LEU A 220 1.69 12.33 -8.90
N ALA A 221 2.94 12.49 -8.48
CA ALA A 221 3.35 13.60 -7.62
C ALA A 221 3.08 14.97 -8.28
N ASP A 222 3.35 15.13 -9.59
CA ASP A 222 3.04 16.35 -10.33
C ASP A 222 1.54 16.62 -10.40
N GLN A 223 0.74 15.56 -10.60
CA GLN A 223 -0.71 15.66 -10.58
C GLN A 223 -1.22 16.11 -9.20
N LEU A 224 -0.70 15.55 -8.10
CA LEU A 224 -1.07 15.95 -6.74
C LEU A 224 -0.67 17.40 -6.45
N ARG A 225 0.58 17.80 -6.77
CA ARG A 225 1.08 19.17 -6.58
C ARG A 225 0.32 20.24 -7.37
N SER A 226 -0.34 19.85 -8.47
CA SER A 226 -1.15 20.77 -9.27
C SER A 226 -2.51 21.11 -8.60
N HIS A 227 -2.85 20.48 -7.48
CA HIS A 227 -4.08 20.69 -6.73
C HIS A 227 -3.81 21.34 -5.38
N HIS A 228 -4.86 21.89 -4.76
CA HIS A 228 -4.77 22.62 -3.49
C HIS A 228 -5.12 21.76 -2.29
N VAL A 229 -6.01 20.77 -2.47
CA VAL A 229 -6.51 19.92 -1.40
C VAL A 229 -6.54 18.47 -1.86
N TYR A 230 -5.98 17.60 -1.03
CA TYR A 230 -6.15 16.16 -1.15
C TYR A 230 -7.31 15.69 -0.27
N VAL A 231 -8.21 14.88 -0.79
CA VAL A 231 -9.30 14.27 -0.02
C VAL A 231 -9.25 12.75 -0.13
N SER A 232 -9.50 12.06 0.98
CA SER A 232 -9.70 10.63 1.00
C SER A 232 -10.95 10.26 1.79
N ALA A 233 -11.82 9.48 1.17
CA ALA A 233 -13.02 8.92 1.78
C ALA A 233 -12.88 7.41 2.05
N SER A 234 -11.67 6.86 1.94
CA SER A 234 -11.42 5.44 2.19
C SER A 234 -11.73 5.05 3.63
N ILE A 235 -12.40 3.92 3.80
CA ILE A 235 -12.73 3.32 5.11
C ILE A 235 -12.01 1.99 5.28
N GLY A 236 -11.54 1.71 6.51
CA GLY A 236 -10.87 0.44 6.85
C GLY A 236 -9.48 0.29 6.22
N GLU A 237 -8.75 1.38 6.07
CA GLU A 237 -7.37 1.37 5.58
C GLU A 237 -6.39 0.93 6.66
N ALA A 238 -5.60 -0.10 6.35
CA ALA A 238 -4.54 -0.55 7.24
C ALA A 238 -3.41 0.48 7.39
N ALA A 239 -2.95 1.05 6.29
CA ALA A 239 -2.06 2.21 6.17
C ALA A 239 -2.04 2.64 4.70
N GLY A 240 -2.95 3.52 4.32
CA GLY A 240 -3.12 3.91 2.92
C GLY A 240 -1.99 4.81 2.44
N ASN A 241 -1.13 4.32 1.55
CA ASN A 241 -0.07 5.14 0.95
C ASN A 241 -0.63 6.38 0.27
N HIS A 242 -1.83 6.29 -0.30
CA HIS A 242 -2.46 7.37 -1.03
C HIS A 242 -2.62 8.67 -0.21
N TYR A 243 -2.99 8.59 1.06
CA TYR A 243 -3.09 9.81 1.89
C TYR A 243 -1.73 10.29 2.38
N ILE A 244 -0.72 9.39 2.51
CA ILE A 244 0.65 9.81 2.82
C ILE A 244 1.23 10.57 1.62
N GLU A 245 1.08 10.02 0.41
CA GLU A 245 1.50 10.65 -0.84
C GLU A 245 0.78 11.99 -1.06
N GLY A 246 -0.53 12.05 -0.76
CA GLY A 246 -1.34 13.27 -0.89
C GLY A 246 -1.06 14.34 0.16
N ALA A 247 -0.45 14.00 1.31
CA ALA A 247 -0.13 14.92 2.40
C ALA A 247 1.30 15.51 2.29
N MET A 248 2.12 14.99 1.39
CA MET A 248 3.50 15.43 1.17
C MET A 248 3.58 16.63 0.24
#